data_4adbcc026997f2f2cb367f887b130c39
#
_entry.id   4adbcc026997f2f2cb367f887b130c39
#
_cell.length_a   1.000
_cell.length_b   1.000
_cell.length_c   1.000
_cell.angle_alpha   90.00
_cell.angle_beta   90.00
_cell.angle_gamma   90.00
#
_symmetry.space_group_name_H-M   'P 1'
#
loop_
_entity.id
_entity.type
_entity.pdbx_description
1 polymer ?
#
loop_
_entity_poly.entity_id
_entity_poly.type
_entity_poly.pdbx_seq_one_letter_code
_entity_poly.pdbx_strand_id
1 'polypeptide(L)'
;LAPEKQEKLLTAAAREFTERPYNEASINQIVQAAGIPRGSFYMYFRDKEDLFRYLIQESMDALLLAFEEILRRCGGDVFAALPEMYDYLQAHREWDRSLGGMGMMAAIANCNGEDRSGGALKFVDTELVLERMEACVNPDLLDLRQPEDLDAILRMLMALLGPVLYSGLQPEPEPEGRAKLEQALKILQRGMGAKSMPGQQQ
;
A
#
# COMPACT_ATOMS: atom_id res chain seq x y z
N LEU A 1 -9.45 2.66 -25.86
CA LEU A 1 -9.61 4.13 -25.78
C LEU A 1 -8.32 4.76 -26.29
N ALA A 2 -8.43 5.97 -26.85
CA ALA A 2 -7.24 6.81 -26.89
C ALA A 2 -6.73 6.96 -25.46
N PRO A 3 -5.41 6.97 -25.22
CA PRO A 3 -4.81 7.05 -23.88
C PRO A 3 -5.46 8.12 -23.00
N GLU A 4 -5.77 9.29 -23.57
CA GLU A 4 -6.44 10.40 -22.89
C GLU A 4 -7.85 10.04 -22.34
N LYS A 5 -8.62 9.20 -23.04
CA LYS A 5 -9.96 8.79 -22.56
C LYS A 5 -9.86 7.75 -21.45
N GLN A 6 -8.86 6.90 -21.50
CA GLN A 6 -8.58 5.94 -20.42
C GLN A 6 -8.18 6.68 -19.15
N GLU A 7 -7.27 7.62 -19.24
CA GLU A 7 -6.85 8.46 -18.13
C GLU A 7 -8.03 9.21 -17.49
N LYS A 8 -8.89 9.84 -18.30
CA LYS A 8 -10.12 10.50 -17.81
C LYS A 8 -11.05 9.52 -17.08
N LEU A 9 -11.21 8.30 -17.60
CA LEU A 9 -12.04 7.28 -16.97
C LEU A 9 -11.46 6.85 -15.61
N LEU A 10 -10.15 6.56 -15.55
CA LEU A 10 -9.48 6.13 -14.33
C LEU A 10 -9.49 7.23 -13.27
N THR A 11 -9.20 8.48 -13.67
CA THR A 11 -9.29 9.65 -12.79
C THR A 11 -10.69 9.84 -12.20
N ALA A 12 -11.72 9.78 -13.05
CA ALA A 12 -13.11 9.91 -12.60
C ALA A 12 -13.51 8.75 -11.65
N ALA A 13 -13.03 7.54 -11.93
CA ALA A 13 -13.30 6.37 -11.11
C ALA A 13 -12.59 6.46 -9.75
N ALA A 14 -11.32 6.82 -9.72
CA ALA A 14 -10.56 7.02 -8.49
C ALA A 14 -11.25 8.06 -7.59
N ARG A 15 -11.71 9.16 -8.17
CA ARG A 15 -12.46 10.19 -7.46
C ARG A 15 -13.77 9.67 -6.88
N GLU A 16 -14.58 8.98 -7.67
CA GLU A 16 -15.88 8.45 -7.25
C GLU A 16 -15.72 7.48 -6.07
N PHE A 17 -14.72 6.56 -6.15
CA PHE A 17 -14.44 5.60 -5.08
C PHE A 17 -13.79 6.23 -3.84
N THR A 18 -13.16 7.39 -3.96
CA THR A 18 -12.61 8.13 -2.82
C THR A 18 -13.69 8.94 -2.10
N GLU A 19 -14.64 9.52 -2.85
CA GLU A 19 -15.69 10.38 -2.31
C GLU A 19 -16.89 9.59 -1.79
N ARG A 20 -17.07 8.32 -2.19
CA ARG A 20 -18.23 7.48 -1.86
C ARG A 20 -17.83 6.08 -1.44
N PRO A 21 -18.57 5.46 -0.51
CA PRO A 21 -18.44 4.03 -0.22
C PRO A 21 -18.60 3.21 -1.51
N TYR A 22 -17.85 2.10 -1.62
CA TYR A 22 -17.88 1.25 -2.82
C TYR A 22 -19.31 0.88 -3.25
N ASN A 23 -20.20 0.55 -2.30
CA ASN A 23 -21.57 0.14 -2.60
C ASN A 23 -22.39 1.27 -3.25
N GLU A 24 -22.10 2.53 -2.90
CA GLU A 24 -22.81 3.72 -3.39
C GLU A 24 -22.20 4.28 -4.68
N ALA A 25 -20.94 3.95 -4.97
CA ALA A 25 -20.24 4.38 -6.18
C ALA A 25 -20.92 3.86 -7.44
N SER A 26 -21.06 4.72 -8.46
CA SER A 26 -21.88 4.47 -9.64
C SER A 26 -21.09 4.59 -10.94
N ILE A 27 -21.14 3.54 -11.78
CA ILE A 27 -20.58 3.58 -13.14
C ILE A 27 -21.16 4.77 -13.95
N ASN A 28 -22.43 5.11 -13.74
CA ASN A 28 -23.06 6.24 -14.46
C ASN A 28 -22.39 7.58 -14.09
N GLN A 29 -22.09 7.80 -12.81
CA GLN A 29 -21.38 8.99 -12.37
C GLN A 29 -19.96 9.03 -12.94
N ILE A 30 -19.26 7.89 -12.89
CA ILE A 30 -17.89 7.76 -13.41
C ILE A 30 -17.84 8.12 -14.91
N VAL A 31 -18.68 7.52 -15.74
CA VAL A 31 -18.66 7.78 -17.20
C VAL A 31 -19.10 9.19 -17.56
N GLN A 32 -20.04 9.75 -16.79
CA GLN A 32 -20.47 11.14 -16.94
C GLN A 32 -19.33 12.11 -16.60
N ALA A 33 -18.65 11.90 -15.48
CA ALA A 33 -17.49 12.71 -15.07
C ALA A 33 -16.32 12.58 -16.05
N ALA A 34 -16.10 11.39 -16.61
CA ALA A 34 -15.08 11.13 -17.62
C ALA A 34 -15.42 11.70 -19.01
N GLY A 35 -16.68 12.11 -19.22
CA GLY A 35 -17.16 12.59 -20.53
C GLY A 35 -17.16 11.50 -21.61
N ILE A 36 -17.41 10.23 -21.26
CA ILE A 36 -17.45 9.11 -22.20
C ILE A 36 -18.85 8.47 -22.23
N PRO A 37 -19.27 7.88 -23.37
CA PRO A 37 -20.49 7.09 -23.45
C PRO A 37 -20.41 5.85 -22.53
N ARG A 38 -21.52 5.49 -21.88
CA ARG A 38 -21.58 4.30 -21.01
C ARG A 38 -21.13 3.00 -21.72
N GLY A 39 -21.46 2.85 -23.01
CA GLY A 39 -21.01 1.70 -23.80
C GLY A 39 -19.50 1.58 -23.92
N SER A 40 -18.79 2.72 -23.89
CA SER A 40 -17.32 2.73 -23.93
C SER A 40 -16.69 2.15 -22.63
N PHE A 41 -17.35 2.26 -21.50
CA PHE A 41 -16.92 1.63 -20.24
C PHE A 41 -16.80 0.11 -20.41
N TYR A 42 -17.84 -0.54 -20.92
CA TYR A 42 -17.90 -2.00 -21.06
C TYR A 42 -16.96 -2.57 -22.14
N MET A 43 -16.27 -1.73 -22.88
CA MET A 43 -15.17 -2.16 -23.76
C MET A 43 -13.86 -2.42 -23.00
N TYR A 44 -13.73 -1.94 -21.75
CA TYR A 44 -12.51 -2.02 -20.93
C TYR A 44 -12.70 -2.78 -19.63
N PHE A 45 -13.85 -2.60 -18.99
CA PHE A 45 -14.16 -3.21 -17.70
C PHE A 45 -15.51 -3.92 -17.78
N ARG A 46 -15.57 -5.13 -17.24
CA ARG A 46 -16.79 -5.94 -17.20
C ARG A 46 -17.86 -5.32 -16.31
N ASP A 47 -17.43 -4.78 -15.17
CA ASP A 47 -18.28 -4.22 -14.14
C ASP A 47 -17.50 -3.24 -13.22
N LYS A 48 -18.17 -2.76 -12.19
CA LYS A 48 -17.59 -1.85 -11.19
C LYS A 48 -16.45 -2.51 -10.39
N GLU A 49 -16.57 -3.81 -10.11
CA GLU A 49 -15.57 -4.55 -9.36
C GLU A 49 -14.27 -4.70 -10.16
N ASP A 50 -14.38 -4.98 -11.45
CA ASP A 50 -13.23 -5.11 -12.35
C ASP A 50 -12.43 -3.80 -12.43
N LEU A 51 -13.12 -2.65 -12.58
CA LEU A 51 -12.51 -1.32 -12.54
C LEU A 51 -11.87 -1.02 -11.17
N PHE A 52 -12.57 -1.34 -10.08
CA PHE A 52 -12.08 -1.10 -8.73
C PHE A 52 -10.82 -1.92 -8.44
N ARG A 53 -10.83 -3.20 -8.82
CA ARG A 53 -9.66 -4.10 -8.71
C ARG A 53 -8.46 -3.58 -9.50
N TYR A 54 -8.69 -3.11 -10.71
CA TYR A 54 -7.65 -2.51 -11.55
C TYR A 54 -6.98 -1.32 -10.85
N LEU A 55 -7.78 -0.39 -10.31
CA LEU A 55 -7.26 0.78 -9.60
C LEU A 55 -6.50 0.41 -8.31
N ILE A 56 -6.97 -0.61 -7.57
CA ILE A 56 -6.24 -1.12 -6.41
C ILE A 56 -4.89 -1.67 -6.83
N GLN A 57 -4.86 -2.48 -7.88
CA GLN A 57 -3.62 -3.09 -8.36
C GLN A 57 -2.60 -2.02 -8.79
N GLU A 58 -3.01 -1.03 -9.57
CA GLU A 58 -2.12 0.08 -9.95
C GLU A 58 -1.58 0.86 -8.75
N SER A 59 -2.43 1.10 -7.75
CA SER A 59 -2.00 1.79 -6.52
C SER A 59 -1.02 0.96 -5.71
N MET A 60 -1.25 -0.35 -5.61
CA MET A 60 -0.35 -1.27 -4.92
C MET A 60 1.00 -1.40 -5.62
N ASP A 61 1.00 -1.47 -6.95
CA ASP A 61 2.25 -1.53 -7.72
C ASP A 61 3.09 -0.27 -7.53
N ALA A 62 2.46 0.91 -7.54
CA ALA A 62 3.16 2.18 -7.26
C ALA A 62 3.73 2.22 -5.84
N LEU A 63 2.98 1.73 -4.85
CA LEU A 63 3.40 1.66 -3.45
C LEU A 63 4.59 0.71 -3.26
N LEU A 64 4.53 -0.47 -3.89
CA LEU A 64 5.61 -1.44 -3.85
C LEU A 64 6.89 -0.91 -4.51
N LEU A 65 6.79 -0.25 -5.66
CA LEU A 65 7.93 0.39 -6.30
C LEU A 65 8.59 1.43 -5.40
N ALA A 66 7.80 2.26 -4.72
CA ALA A 66 8.31 3.22 -3.76
C ALA A 66 9.01 2.53 -2.57
N PHE A 67 8.43 1.46 -2.04
CA PHE A 67 9.00 0.71 -0.94
C PHE A 67 10.30 -0.02 -1.33
N GLU A 68 10.35 -0.63 -2.51
CA GLU A 68 11.57 -1.24 -3.06
C GLU A 68 12.71 -0.22 -3.17
N GLU A 69 12.42 0.99 -3.64
CA GLU A 69 13.42 2.05 -3.74
C GLU A 69 13.91 2.50 -2.36
N ILE A 70 12.99 2.64 -1.39
CA ILE A 70 13.33 2.95 -0.01
C ILE A 70 14.18 1.84 0.60
N LEU A 71 13.79 0.57 0.46
CA LEU A 71 14.56 -0.58 0.93
C LEU A 71 15.98 -0.58 0.35
N ARG A 72 16.10 -0.34 -0.95
CA ARG A 72 17.42 -0.29 -1.63
C ARG A 72 18.30 0.83 -1.06
N ARG A 73 17.73 2.02 -0.81
CA ARG A 73 18.47 3.13 -0.16
C ARG A 73 18.91 2.79 1.26
N CYS A 74 18.08 2.04 1.99
CA CYS A 74 18.38 1.57 3.35
C CYS A 74 19.29 0.32 3.37
N GLY A 75 19.87 -0.10 2.24
CA GLY A 75 20.72 -1.29 2.17
C GLY A 75 20.01 -2.60 2.48
N GLY A 76 18.70 -2.65 2.26
CA GLY A 76 17.84 -3.80 2.55
C GLY A 76 17.41 -3.93 4.02
N ASP A 77 17.70 -2.93 4.85
CA ASP A 77 17.26 -2.89 6.24
C ASP A 77 15.77 -2.52 6.33
N VAL A 78 14.93 -3.52 6.57
CA VAL A 78 13.48 -3.33 6.68
C VAL A 78 13.09 -2.45 7.87
N PHE A 79 13.85 -2.49 8.97
CA PHE A 79 13.58 -1.67 10.16
C PHE A 79 13.91 -0.19 9.92
N ALA A 80 14.92 0.11 9.11
CA ALA A 80 15.23 1.47 8.68
C ALA A 80 14.26 1.96 7.58
N ALA A 81 13.83 1.07 6.69
CA ALA A 81 12.96 1.42 5.56
C ALA A 81 11.52 1.78 5.98
N LEU A 82 10.97 1.13 7.01
CA LEU A 82 9.58 1.33 7.42
C LEU A 82 9.26 2.75 7.92
N PRO A 83 10.11 3.42 8.74
CA PRO A 83 9.91 4.83 9.07
C PRO A 83 9.98 5.76 7.86
N GLU A 84 10.90 5.50 6.91
CA GLU A 84 10.98 6.26 5.66
C GLU A 84 9.74 6.05 4.79
N MET A 85 9.20 4.84 4.76
CA MET A 85 7.94 4.55 4.07
C MET A 85 6.77 5.31 4.71
N TYR A 86 6.72 5.40 6.04
CA TYR A 86 5.72 6.21 6.73
C TYR A 86 5.82 7.68 6.33
N ASP A 87 7.02 8.25 6.32
CA ASP A 87 7.26 9.63 5.91
C ASP A 87 6.88 9.85 4.43
N TYR A 88 7.19 8.88 3.56
CA TYR A 88 6.78 8.88 2.15
C TYR A 88 5.25 8.92 2.02
N LEU A 89 4.53 8.06 2.75
CA LEU A 89 3.07 8.04 2.75
C LEU A 89 2.49 9.37 3.20
N GLN A 90 3.04 9.98 4.24
CA GLN A 90 2.66 11.31 4.75
C GLN A 90 2.86 12.41 3.69
N ALA A 91 4.01 12.41 3.04
CA ALA A 91 4.35 13.43 2.04
C ALA A 91 3.46 13.34 0.79
N HIS A 92 3.02 12.13 0.44
CA HIS A 92 2.26 11.87 -0.79
C HIS A 92 0.76 11.64 -0.56
N ARG A 93 0.26 11.85 0.65
CA ARG A 93 -1.17 11.66 0.99
C ARG A 93 -2.12 12.52 0.16
N GLU A 94 -1.66 13.70 -0.25
CA GLU A 94 -2.39 14.63 -1.12
C GLU A 94 -2.07 14.43 -2.61
N TRP A 95 -1.16 13.48 -2.90
CA TRP A 95 -0.68 13.27 -4.25
C TRP A 95 -1.82 12.87 -5.15
N ASP A 96 -1.99 13.75 -6.03
CA ASP A 96 -2.89 13.90 -7.12
C ASP A 96 -3.92 12.75 -7.28
N ARG A 97 -5.17 13.13 -7.05
CA ARG A 97 -6.38 12.34 -7.31
C ARG A 97 -6.50 11.90 -8.78
N SER A 98 -5.48 12.22 -9.61
CA SER A 98 -5.54 12.04 -11.05
C SER A 98 -5.14 10.65 -11.55
N LEU A 99 -4.38 9.83 -10.82
CA LEU A 99 -3.88 8.55 -11.34
C LEU A 99 -3.70 7.47 -10.26
N GLY A 100 -4.79 7.01 -9.63
CA GLY A 100 -4.72 5.79 -8.81
C GLY A 100 -3.73 5.83 -7.65
N GLY A 101 -3.29 7.02 -7.24
CA GLY A 101 -2.39 7.23 -6.12
C GLY A 101 -3.02 6.87 -4.78
N MET A 102 -2.41 7.29 -3.71
CA MET A 102 -2.78 7.01 -2.31
C MET A 102 -4.24 7.29 -1.95
N GLY A 103 -4.97 8.12 -2.72
CA GLY A 103 -6.42 8.30 -2.59
C GLY A 103 -7.19 6.98 -2.74
N MET A 104 -6.68 6.05 -3.53
CA MET A 104 -7.27 4.73 -3.68
C MET A 104 -7.08 3.86 -2.44
N MET A 105 -5.95 3.99 -1.72
CA MET A 105 -5.74 3.33 -0.42
C MET A 105 -6.69 3.88 0.65
N ALA A 106 -6.98 5.18 0.61
CA ALA A 106 -8.00 5.78 1.47
C ALA A 106 -9.42 5.30 1.10
N ALA A 107 -9.71 5.13 -0.20
CA ALA A 107 -10.98 4.56 -0.67
C ALA A 107 -11.15 3.10 -0.23
N ILE A 108 -10.06 2.32 -0.26
CA ILE A 108 -9.99 0.96 0.27
C ILE A 108 -10.41 0.94 1.75
N ALA A 109 -9.95 1.91 2.53
CA ALA A 109 -10.31 2.03 3.92
C ALA A 109 -11.77 2.41 4.15
N ASN A 110 -12.26 3.36 3.37
CA ASN A 110 -13.63 3.81 3.48
C ASN A 110 -14.66 2.76 3.03
N CYS A 111 -14.23 1.78 2.20
CA CYS A 111 -15.06 0.63 1.85
C CYS A 111 -15.34 -0.31 3.03
N ASN A 112 -14.58 -0.20 4.12
CA ASN A 112 -14.64 -1.11 5.26
C ASN A 112 -15.63 -0.67 6.37
N GLY A 113 -16.52 0.28 6.11
CA GLY A 113 -17.44 0.82 7.10
C GLY A 113 -18.35 -0.20 7.79
N GLU A 114 -18.64 -1.35 7.17
CA GLU A 114 -19.47 -2.42 7.75
C GLU A 114 -18.79 -3.81 7.81
N ASP A 115 -17.75 -4.04 7.01
CA ASP A 115 -17.02 -5.32 7.00
C ASP A 115 -15.54 -5.10 7.33
N ARG A 116 -15.24 -5.01 8.64
CA ARG A 116 -13.87 -4.86 9.17
C ARG A 116 -12.95 -6.05 8.89
N SER A 117 -13.44 -7.09 8.24
CA SER A 117 -12.71 -8.34 8.00
C SER A 117 -11.95 -8.43 6.68
N GLY A 118 -11.59 -7.30 6.06
CA GLY A 118 -10.64 -7.32 4.95
C GLY A 118 -11.20 -7.02 3.56
N GLY A 119 -12.25 -6.21 3.45
CA GLY A 119 -12.96 -5.96 2.19
C GLY A 119 -12.11 -5.58 0.98
N ALA A 120 -11.08 -4.78 1.15
CA ALA A 120 -10.20 -4.39 0.05
C ALA A 120 -8.89 -5.20 0.00
N LEU A 121 -8.42 -5.73 1.14
CA LEU A 121 -7.24 -6.61 1.18
C LEU A 121 -7.44 -7.89 0.35
N LYS A 122 -8.68 -8.34 0.14
CA LYS A 122 -8.99 -9.46 -0.76
C LYS A 122 -8.60 -9.22 -2.23
N PHE A 123 -8.37 -7.96 -2.62
CA PHE A 123 -7.92 -7.59 -3.96
C PHE A 123 -6.41 -7.40 -4.06
N VAL A 124 -5.69 -7.48 -2.93
CA VAL A 124 -4.24 -7.38 -2.87
C VAL A 124 -3.64 -8.78 -2.96
N ASP A 125 -2.77 -9.00 -3.92
CA ASP A 125 -1.98 -10.24 -4.01
C ASP A 125 -0.85 -10.18 -2.97
N THR A 126 -1.13 -10.71 -1.78
CA THR A 126 -0.19 -10.70 -0.65
C THR A 126 1.06 -11.50 -0.93
N GLU A 127 0.96 -12.59 -1.71
CA GLU A 127 2.12 -13.42 -2.06
C GLU A 127 3.08 -12.63 -2.97
N LEU A 128 2.56 -11.97 -3.99
CA LEU A 128 3.35 -11.10 -4.87
C LEU A 128 4.04 -9.97 -4.08
N VAL A 129 3.32 -9.36 -3.13
CA VAL A 129 3.90 -8.33 -2.24
C VAL A 129 5.09 -8.88 -1.46
N LEU A 130 4.93 -10.06 -0.87
CA LEU A 130 5.99 -10.71 -0.09
C LEU A 130 7.19 -11.08 -0.96
N GLU A 131 6.99 -11.71 -2.11
CA GLU A 131 8.06 -12.05 -3.05
C GLU A 131 8.90 -10.82 -3.44
N ARG A 132 8.24 -9.70 -3.71
CA ARG A 132 8.91 -8.45 -4.06
C ARG A 132 9.68 -7.85 -2.88
N MET A 133 9.14 -7.94 -1.68
CA MET A 133 9.83 -7.50 -0.46
C MET A 133 11.05 -8.37 -0.17
N GLU A 134 10.91 -9.70 -0.23
CA GLU A 134 12.01 -10.65 -0.03
C GLU A 134 13.20 -10.40 -0.96
N ALA A 135 12.92 -10.07 -2.22
CA ALA A 135 13.95 -9.76 -3.21
C ALA A 135 14.80 -8.52 -2.88
N CYS A 136 14.30 -7.64 -1.99
CA CYS A 136 14.95 -6.37 -1.65
C CYS A 136 15.50 -6.31 -0.22
N VAL A 137 15.07 -7.21 0.66
CA VAL A 137 15.51 -7.26 2.05
C VAL A 137 16.90 -7.89 2.14
N ASN A 138 17.76 -7.33 2.99
CA ASN A 138 19.07 -7.93 3.29
C ASN A 138 18.92 -8.95 4.45
N PRO A 139 19.02 -10.26 4.17
CA PRO A 139 18.82 -11.30 5.18
C PRO A 139 19.88 -11.28 6.30
N ASP A 140 21.09 -10.73 6.03
CA ASP A 140 22.16 -10.65 7.02
C ASP A 140 21.84 -9.72 8.21
N LEU A 141 20.83 -8.86 8.06
CA LEU A 141 20.36 -7.94 9.09
C LEU A 141 19.30 -8.57 10.02
N LEU A 142 18.88 -9.81 9.73
CA LEU A 142 17.85 -10.53 10.47
C LEU A 142 18.41 -11.78 11.16
N ASP A 143 17.86 -12.16 12.32
CA ASP A 143 18.20 -13.41 13.02
C ASP A 143 17.45 -14.59 12.41
N LEU A 144 17.86 -15.00 11.20
CA LEU A 144 17.26 -16.11 10.48
C LEU A 144 17.93 -17.43 10.93
N ARG A 145 17.13 -18.38 11.40
CA ARG A 145 17.58 -19.69 11.89
C ARG A 145 17.03 -20.84 11.06
N GLN A 146 15.92 -20.61 10.40
CA GLN A 146 15.24 -21.54 9.51
C GLN A 146 15.00 -20.87 8.15
N PRO A 147 14.91 -21.62 7.05
CA PRO A 147 14.66 -21.06 5.72
C PRO A 147 13.36 -20.25 5.64
N GLU A 148 12.35 -20.61 6.44
CA GLU A 148 11.02 -19.98 6.43
C GLU A 148 10.95 -18.70 7.31
N ASP A 149 12.00 -18.38 8.06
CA ASP A 149 11.99 -17.26 9.01
C ASP A 149 11.81 -15.91 8.30
N LEU A 150 12.38 -15.73 7.11
CA LEU A 150 12.28 -14.48 6.36
C LEU A 150 10.82 -14.19 5.98
N ASP A 151 10.14 -15.13 5.35
CA ASP A 151 8.71 -15.02 5.00
C ASP A 151 7.87 -14.76 6.26
N ALA A 152 8.09 -15.52 7.33
CA ALA A 152 7.39 -15.36 8.59
C ALA A 152 7.58 -13.97 9.21
N ILE A 153 8.80 -13.43 9.23
CA ILE A 153 9.12 -12.08 9.72
C ILE A 153 8.41 -11.03 8.87
N LEU A 154 8.47 -11.12 7.54
CA LEU A 154 7.82 -10.15 6.65
C LEU A 154 6.30 -10.17 6.80
N ARG A 155 5.67 -11.34 6.86
CA ARG A 155 4.22 -11.47 7.13
C ARG A 155 3.84 -10.86 8.48
N MET A 156 4.65 -11.10 9.51
CA MET A 156 4.41 -10.55 10.84
C MET A 156 4.56 -9.02 10.84
N LEU A 157 5.60 -8.48 10.19
CA LEU A 157 5.78 -7.03 10.04
C LEU A 157 4.60 -6.40 9.28
N MET A 158 4.16 -6.99 8.18
CA MET A 158 2.99 -6.51 7.43
C MET A 158 1.72 -6.50 8.30
N ALA A 159 1.47 -7.59 9.03
CA ALA A 159 0.27 -7.71 9.87
C ALA A 159 0.25 -6.72 11.04
N LEU A 160 1.40 -6.49 11.68
CA LEU A 160 1.52 -5.62 12.85
C LEU A 160 1.64 -4.14 12.46
N LEU A 161 2.37 -3.84 11.40
CA LEU A 161 2.71 -2.47 11.02
C LEU A 161 1.80 -1.91 9.91
N GLY A 162 1.13 -2.75 9.15
CA GLY A 162 0.19 -2.35 8.11
C GLY A 162 -0.83 -1.31 8.59
N PRO A 163 -1.53 -1.52 9.73
CA PRO A 163 -2.47 -0.54 10.27
C PRO A 163 -1.82 0.81 10.63
N VAL A 164 -0.57 0.79 11.11
CA VAL A 164 0.16 2.03 11.46
C VAL A 164 0.59 2.78 10.19
N LEU A 165 1.12 2.07 9.21
CA LEU A 165 1.46 2.65 7.91
C LEU A 165 0.21 3.22 7.25
N TYR A 166 -0.90 2.47 7.32
CA TYR A 166 -2.20 2.91 6.82
C TYR A 166 -2.68 4.21 7.51
N SER A 167 -2.46 4.37 8.83
CA SER A 167 -2.81 5.62 9.53
C SER A 167 -2.07 6.84 8.97
N GLY A 168 -0.88 6.64 8.39
CA GLY A 168 -0.12 7.67 7.69
C GLY A 168 -0.81 8.21 6.43
N LEU A 169 -1.72 7.45 5.84
CA LEU A 169 -2.50 7.83 4.66
C LEU A 169 -3.75 8.67 4.98
N GLN A 170 -4.14 8.73 6.24
CA GLN A 170 -5.34 9.47 6.63
C GLN A 170 -5.16 10.97 6.44
N PRO A 171 -6.24 11.72 6.09
CA PRO A 171 -6.20 13.18 5.96
C PRO A 171 -5.71 13.87 7.24
N GLU A 172 -6.06 13.32 8.39
CA GLU A 172 -5.60 13.74 9.71
C GLU A 172 -4.83 12.57 10.35
N PRO A 173 -3.52 12.44 10.06
CA PRO A 173 -2.72 11.38 10.65
C PRO A 173 -2.58 11.56 12.15
N GLU A 174 -2.46 10.45 12.86
CA GLU A 174 -2.24 10.48 14.30
C GLU A 174 -0.93 11.24 14.62
N PRO A 175 -0.94 12.30 15.46
CA PRO A 175 0.24 13.14 15.70
C PRO A 175 1.48 12.38 16.16
N GLU A 176 1.29 11.23 16.82
CA GLU A 176 2.37 10.38 17.34
C GLU A 176 2.58 9.10 16.51
N GLY A 177 1.94 8.97 15.33
CA GLY A 177 1.95 7.74 14.54
C GLY A 177 3.36 7.29 14.19
N ARG A 178 4.23 8.20 13.77
CA ARG A 178 5.64 7.91 13.46
C ARG A 178 6.42 7.46 14.70
N ALA A 179 6.23 8.10 15.84
CA ALA A 179 6.91 7.74 17.10
C ALA A 179 6.47 6.35 17.60
N LYS A 180 5.17 6.04 17.48
CA LYS A 180 4.63 4.71 17.81
C LYS A 180 5.20 3.64 16.88
N LEU A 181 5.31 3.92 15.59
CA LEU A 181 5.96 3.04 14.62
C LEU A 181 7.40 2.76 15.02
N GLU A 182 8.20 3.80 15.28
CA GLU A 182 9.60 3.62 15.70
C GLU A 182 9.75 2.83 17.00
N GLN A 183 8.85 3.06 17.96
CA GLN A 183 8.86 2.31 19.21
C GLN A 183 8.54 0.83 18.98
N ALA A 184 7.54 0.52 18.15
CA ALA A 184 7.20 -0.86 17.81
C ALA A 184 8.36 -1.54 17.07
N LEU A 185 8.98 -0.86 16.11
CA LEU A 185 10.13 -1.38 15.37
C LEU A 185 11.32 -1.67 16.27
N LYS A 186 11.63 -0.78 17.24
CA LYS A 186 12.71 -1.02 18.23
C LYS A 186 12.47 -2.27 19.07
N ILE A 187 11.22 -2.56 19.42
CA ILE A 187 10.85 -3.77 20.15
C ILE A 187 11.04 -5.01 19.28
N LEU A 188 10.53 -4.98 18.05
CA LEU A 188 10.62 -6.09 17.10
C LEU A 188 12.07 -6.37 16.69
N GLN A 189 12.86 -5.34 16.44
CA GLN A 189 14.28 -5.48 16.08
C GLN A 189 15.11 -6.19 17.16
N ARG A 190 14.78 -6.02 18.45
CA ARG A 190 15.44 -6.75 19.55
C ARG A 190 15.18 -8.25 19.50
N GLY A 191 14.06 -8.69 18.91
CA GLY A 191 13.68 -10.09 18.79
C GLY A 191 13.99 -10.72 17.44
N MET A 192 14.09 -9.92 16.38
CA MET A 192 14.20 -10.37 14.98
C MET A 192 15.47 -9.91 14.27
N GLY A 193 16.16 -8.89 14.82
CA GLY A 193 17.40 -8.37 14.23
C GLY A 193 18.59 -9.27 14.55
N ALA A 194 19.56 -9.30 13.64
CA ALA A 194 20.82 -10.00 13.86
C ALA A 194 21.50 -9.48 15.14
N LYS A 195 21.91 -10.39 16.01
CA LYS A 195 22.67 -10.02 17.21
C LYS A 195 24.05 -9.57 16.77
N SER A 196 24.43 -8.35 17.11
CA SER A 196 25.79 -7.89 16.96
C SER A 196 26.70 -8.91 17.65
N MET A 197 27.62 -9.54 16.90
CA MET A 197 28.63 -10.43 17.49
C MET A 197 29.46 -9.61 18.47
N PRO A 198 29.58 -10.01 19.74
CA PRO A 198 30.47 -9.34 20.68
C PRO A 198 31.91 -9.67 20.26
N GLY A 199 32.59 -8.75 19.54
CA GLY A 199 34.01 -8.98 19.21
C GLY A 199 34.53 -8.35 17.93
N GLN A 200 34.15 -7.13 17.58
CA GLN A 200 34.94 -6.30 16.64
C GLN A 200 35.08 -4.88 17.17
N GLN A 201 35.72 -4.79 18.34
CA GLN A 201 36.42 -3.58 18.73
C GLN A 201 37.92 -3.95 18.74
N GLN A 202 38.60 -3.66 17.66
CA GLN A 202 40.05 -3.41 17.64
C GLN A 202 40.31 -2.16 16.81
#